data_30d5553954307e0dbd59df2cd68c4bb9
#
_entry.id   30d5553954307e0dbd59df2cd68c4bb9
#
_cell.length_a   1.000
_cell.length_b   1.000
_cell.length_c   1.000
_cell.angle_alpha   90.00
_cell.angle_beta   90.00
_cell.angle_gamma   90.00
#
_symmetry.space_group_name_H-M   'P 1'
#
loop_
_entity.id
_entity.type
_entity.pdbx_description
1 polymer ?
#
loop_
_entity_poly.entity_id
_entity_poly.type
_entity_poly.pdbx_seq_one_letter_code
_entity_poly.pdbx_strand_id
1 'polypeptide(L)'
;MCIRDRSNFNKVKAFMNTYGQDVNEKASFPEDTIVQLRVDLIEEELNELKEAVKNNDIVEVADALTDILYVTYGAGHSFGVDLDKCFDEVQRSNMSKLGVDGKPIYNESGKVMKGPDYFAPDLKKIIT
;
A
#
# COMPACT_ATOMS: atom_id res chain seq x y z
N MET A 1 4.76 24.63 4.29
CA MET A 1 4.67 23.16 4.43
C MET A 1 6.06 22.53 4.35
N CYS A 2 6.38 21.65 5.27
CA CYS A 2 7.66 20.95 5.29
C CYS A 2 7.66 19.87 4.18
N ILE A 3 8.83 19.65 3.55
CA ILE A 3 8.98 18.66 2.48
C ILE A 3 8.56 17.26 2.95
N ARG A 4 8.89 16.88 4.20
CA ARG A 4 8.53 15.56 4.75
C ARG A 4 7.03 15.35 4.92
N ASP A 5 6.22 16.42 4.87
CA ASP A 5 4.75 16.30 4.92
C ASP A 5 4.18 15.90 3.57
N ARG A 6 5.03 15.72 2.56
CA ARG A 6 4.64 15.42 1.19
C ARG A 6 4.93 13.97 0.81
N SER A 7 4.62 13.02 1.70
CA SER A 7 4.63 11.62 1.30
C SER A 7 3.64 11.41 0.16
N ASN A 8 3.80 10.32 -0.57
CA ASN A 8 2.84 9.97 -1.61
C ASN A 8 1.43 9.81 -1.03
N PHE A 9 1.32 9.22 0.14
CA PHE A 9 0.06 9.10 0.85
C PHE A 9 -0.57 10.48 1.08
N ASN A 10 0.20 11.45 1.56
CA ASN A 10 -0.29 12.81 1.83
C ASN A 10 -0.61 13.58 0.55
N LYS A 11 0.10 13.33 -0.56
CA LYS A 11 -0.25 13.91 -1.86
C LYS A 11 -1.64 13.45 -2.31
N VAL A 12 -1.96 12.18 -2.12
CA VAL A 12 -3.28 11.64 -2.45
C VAL A 12 -4.35 12.25 -1.55
N LYS A 13 -4.05 12.46 -0.26
CA LYS A 13 -4.97 13.17 0.64
C LYS A 13 -5.31 14.56 0.11
N ALA A 14 -4.29 15.30 -0.35
CA ALA A 14 -4.50 16.63 -0.93
C ALA A 14 -5.40 16.57 -2.17
N PHE A 15 -5.21 15.58 -3.03
CA PHE A 15 -6.08 15.35 -4.19
C PHE A 15 -7.53 15.13 -3.74
N MET A 16 -7.73 14.22 -2.78
CA MET A 16 -9.08 13.89 -2.31
C MET A 16 -9.78 15.11 -1.70
N ASN A 17 -9.05 15.89 -0.90
CA ASN A 17 -9.59 17.12 -0.32
C ASN A 17 -9.96 18.15 -1.41
N THR A 18 -9.13 18.29 -2.43
CA THR A 18 -9.35 19.22 -3.53
C THR A 18 -10.60 18.86 -4.34
N TYR A 19 -10.81 17.56 -4.56
CA TYR A 19 -11.92 17.08 -5.40
C TYR A 19 -13.15 16.63 -4.59
N GLY A 20 -13.20 16.96 -3.31
CA GLY A 20 -14.37 16.71 -2.48
C GLY A 20 -14.64 15.25 -2.16
N GLN A 21 -13.62 14.42 -2.14
CA GLN A 21 -13.74 13.02 -1.75
C GLN A 21 -13.55 12.88 -0.24
N ASP A 22 -14.27 11.93 0.37
CA ASP A 22 -14.23 11.76 1.82
C ASP A 22 -12.91 11.16 2.30
N VAL A 23 -12.29 11.89 3.24
CA VAL A 23 -11.08 11.44 3.94
C VAL A 23 -11.48 11.19 5.39
N ASN A 24 -11.30 9.96 5.86
CA ASN A 24 -11.56 9.61 7.26
C ASN A 24 -10.26 9.67 8.07
N GLU A 25 -10.35 10.24 9.26
CA GLU A 25 -9.20 10.37 10.15
C GLU A 25 -9.11 9.20 11.14
N LYS A 26 -10.15 8.38 11.21
CA LYS A 26 -10.25 7.28 12.15
C LYS A 26 -10.54 5.98 11.42
N ALA A 27 -9.79 4.93 11.75
CA ALA A 27 -9.94 3.64 11.08
C ALA A 27 -11.35 3.09 11.25
N SER A 28 -12.05 2.92 10.14
CA SER A 28 -13.41 2.39 10.11
C SER A 28 -13.79 2.05 8.66
N PHE A 29 -14.84 1.25 8.53
CA PHE A 29 -15.43 0.99 7.21
C PHE A 29 -16.29 2.17 6.79
N PRO A 30 -16.02 2.79 5.63
CA PRO A 30 -16.95 3.78 5.08
C PRO A 30 -18.21 3.09 4.55
N GLU A 31 -19.11 3.86 3.94
CA GLU A 31 -20.31 3.29 3.32
C GLU A 31 -19.96 2.22 2.28
N ASP A 32 -20.83 1.24 2.11
CA ASP A 32 -20.60 0.10 1.21
C ASP A 32 -20.26 0.54 -0.22
N THR A 33 -20.88 1.61 -0.69
CA THR A 33 -20.61 2.14 -2.03
C THR A 33 -19.17 2.66 -2.16
N ILE A 34 -18.65 3.27 -1.09
CA ILE A 34 -17.25 3.75 -1.06
C ILE A 34 -16.29 2.56 -0.98
N VAL A 35 -16.60 1.58 -0.14
CA VAL A 35 -15.78 0.36 -0.03
C VAL A 35 -15.67 -0.31 -1.41
N GLN A 36 -16.80 -0.50 -2.09
CA GLN A 36 -16.82 -1.14 -3.40
C GLN A 36 -16.04 -0.31 -4.43
N LEU A 37 -16.21 1.00 -4.41
CA LEU A 37 -15.47 1.89 -5.31
C LEU A 37 -13.96 1.71 -5.14
N ARG A 38 -13.49 1.69 -3.90
CA ARG A 38 -12.04 1.58 -3.64
C ARG A 38 -11.48 0.24 -4.07
N VAL A 39 -12.21 -0.84 -3.85
CA VAL A 39 -11.80 -2.17 -4.30
C VAL A 39 -11.80 -2.23 -5.84
N ASP A 40 -12.85 -1.71 -6.47
CA ASP A 40 -12.97 -1.72 -7.94
C ASP A 40 -11.86 -0.91 -8.60
N LEU A 41 -11.47 0.22 -8.02
CA LEU A 41 -10.38 1.03 -8.57
C LEU A 41 -9.05 0.27 -8.56
N ILE A 42 -8.76 -0.45 -7.48
CA ILE A 42 -7.54 -1.26 -7.38
C ILE A 42 -7.58 -2.39 -8.42
N GLU A 43 -8.71 -3.07 -8.54
CA GLU A 43 -8.88 -4.16 -9.50
C GLU A 43 -8.73 -3.66 -10.95
N GLU A 44 -9.31 -2.50 -11.26
CA GLU A 44 -9.19 -1.87 -12.58
C GLU A 44 -7.72 -1.64 -12.95
N GLU A 45 -6.95 -1.06 -12.03
CA GLU A 45 -5.53 -0.78 -12.27
C GLU A 45 -4.71 -2.07 -12.35
N LEU A 46 -5.07 -3.11 -11.58
CA LEU A 46 -4.44 -4.41 -11.71
C LEU A 46 -4.68 -5.00 -13.11
N ASN A 47 -5.90 -4.88 -13.63
CA ASN A 47 -6.21 -5.37 -14.97
C ASN A 47 -5.44 -4.60 -16.05
N GLU A 48 -5.24 -3.29 -15.88
CA GLU A 48 -4.42 -2.49 -16.78
C GLU A 48 -2.95 -2.94 -16.73
N LEU A 49 -2.44 -3.27 -15.55
CA LEU A 49 -1.09 -3.83 -15.44
C LEU A 49 -0.95 -5.14 -16.19
N LYS A 50 -1.92 -6.04 -16.07
CA LYS A 50 -1.91 -7.33 -16.79
C LYS A 50 -1.89 -7.12 -18.29
N GLU A 51 -2.67 -6.17 -18.79
CA GLU A 51 -2.71 -5.85 -20.22
C GLU A 51 -1.39 -5.24 -20.68
N ALA A 52 -0.82 -4.33 -19.92
CA ALA A 52 0.47 -3.70 -20.23
C ALA A 52 1.60 -4.74 -20.32
N VAL A 53 1.61 -5.70 -19.40
CA VAL A 53 2.59 -6.80 -19.40
C VAL A 53 2.40 -7.67 -20.64
N LYS A 54 1.15 -8.03 -20.96
CA LYS A 54 0.81 -8.82 -22.13
C LYS A 54 1.27 -8.15 -23.42
N ASN A 55 1.14 -6.83 -23.49
CA ASN A 55 1.53 -6.04 -24.66
C ASN A 55 3.01 -5.64 -24.66
N ASN A 56 3.76 -6.06 -23.66
CA ASN A 56 5.18 -5.75 -23.50
C ASN A 56 5.45 -4.24 -23.57
N ASP A 57 4.57 -3.43 -22.96
CA ASP A 57 4.61 -1.97 -22.99
C ASP A 57 5.08 -1.44 -21.63
N ILE A 58 6.38 -1.10 -21.55
CA ILE A 58 6.99 -0.69 -20.30
C ILE A 58 6.44 0.66 -19.79
N VAL A 59 6.04 1.55 -20.67
CA VAL A 59 5.47 2.84 -20.28
C VAL A 59 4.11 2.62 -19.61
N GLU A 60 3.28 1.76 -20.20
CA GLU A 60 1.98 1.41 -19.61
C GLU A 60 2.14 0.61 -18.32
N VAL A 61 3.19 -0.20 -18.18
CA VAL A 61 3.51 -0.87 -16.92
C VAL A 61 3.81 0.17 -15.83
N ALA A 62 4.63 1.17 -16.16
CA ALA A 62 4.95 2.25 -15.20
C ALA A 62 3.70 3.01 -14.79
N ASP A 63 2.84 3.33 -15.74
CA ASP A 63 1.59 4.04 -15.48
C ASP A 63 0.66 3.21 -14.57
N ALA A 64 0.45 1.94 -14.91
CA ALA A 64 -0.41 1.06 -14.13
C ALA A 64 0.11 0.85 -12.71
N LEU A 65 1.41 0.62 -12.53
CA LEU A 65 1.99 0.47 -11.19
C LEU A 65 1.84 1.74 -10.36
N THR A 66 2.05 2.90 -10.98
CA THR A 66 1.87 4.19 -10.30
C THR A 66 0.41 4.38 -9.89
N ASP A 67 -0.52 4.05 -10.78
CA ASP A 67 -1.95 4.19 -10.48
C ASP A 67 -2.42 3.20 -9.40
N ILE A 68 -1.84 1.99 -9.36
CA ILE A 68 -2.11 1.04 -8.26
C ILE A 68 -1.75 1.67 -6.92
N LEU A 69 -0.57 2.30 -6.83
CA LEU A 69 -0.17 3.02 -5.61
C LEU A 69 -1.15 4.15 -5.30
N TYR A 70 -1.51 4.92 -6.31
CA TYR A 70 -2.39 6.08 -6.15
C TYR A 70 -3.76 5.69 -5.57
N VAL A 71 -4.42 4.70 -6.18
CA VAL A 71 -5.75 4.27 -5.72
C VAL A 71 -5.68 3.51 -4.41
N THR A 72 -4.56 2.84 -4.11
CA THR A 72 -4.35 2.17 -2.82
C THR A 72 -4.23 3.20 -1.70
N TYR A 73 -3.47 4.27 -1.89
CA TYR A 73 -3.41 5.38 -0.94
C TYR A 73 -4.79 6.01 -0.74
N GLY A 74 -5.55 6.17 -1.83
CA GLY A 74 -6.92 6.67 -1.74
C GLY A 74 -7.81 5.78 -0.87
N ALA A 75 -7.68 4.46 -1.02
CA ALA A 75 -8.41 3.52 -0.17
C ALA A 75 -8.02 3.70 1.29
N GLY A 76 -6.72 3.88 1.58
CA GLY A 76 -6.25 4.14 2.94
C GLY A 76 -6.96 5.33 3.57
N HIS A 77 -7.10 6.43 2.83
CA HIS A 77 -7.80 7.62 3.33
C HIS A 77 -9.28 7.37 3.55
N SER A 78 -9.92 6.63 2.65
CA SER A 78 -11.35 6.30 2.80
C SER A 78 -11.63 5.44 4.03
N PHE A 79 -10.72 4.53 4.36
CA PHE A 79 -10.82 3.68 5.55
C PHE A 79 -10.26 4.34 6.81
N GLY A 80 -9.65 5.52 6.70
CA GLY A 80 -9.02 6.20 7.84
C GLY A 80 -7.77 5.50 8.35
N VAL A 81 -7.07 4.79 7.49
CA VAL A 81 -5.86 4.03 7.84
C VAL A 81 -4.63 4.79 7.36
N ASP A 82 -3.73 5.11 8.29
CA ASP A 82 -2.47 5.79 7.97
C ASP A 82 -1.50 4.78 7.35
N LEU A 83 -1.49 4.74 6.00
CA LEU A 83 -0.66 3.78 5.28
C LEU A 83 0.83 4.09 5.39
N ASP A 84 1.24 5.33 5.67
CA ASP A 84 2.65 5.64 5.92
C ASP A 84 3.14 4.88 7.17
N LYS A 85 2.37 4.97 8.25
CA LYS A 85 2.71 4.28 9.50
C LYS A 85 2.59 2.77 9.36
N CYS A 86 1.55 2.29 8.68
CA CYS A 86 1.39 0.86 8.43
C CYS A 86 2.54 0.32 7.59
N PHE A 87 2.98 1.07 6.59
CA PHE A 87 4.10 0.66 5.75
C PHE A 87 5.39 0.55 6.56
N ASP A 88 5.65 1.53 7.44
CA ASP A 88 6.83 1.50 8.31
C ASP A 88 6.83 0.26 9.21
N GLU A 89 5.66 -0.08 9.75
CA GLU A 89 5.53 -1.27 10.60
C GLU A 89 5.74 -2.56 9.80
N VAL A 90 5.19 -2.65 8.60
CA VAL A 90 5.41 -3.81 7.72
C VAL A 90 6.88 -3.90 7.32
N GLN A 91 7.53 -2.76 7.06
CA GLN A 91 8.96 -2.73 6.78
C GLN A 91 9.77 -3.28 7.96
N ARG A 92 9.44 -2.84 9.18
CA ARG A 92 10.10 -3.33 10.39
C ARG A 92 9.96 -4.86 10.51
N SER A 93 8.73 -5.36 10.30
CA SER A 93 8.45 -6.79 10.31
C SER A 93 9.23 -7.53 9.23
N ASN A 94 9.21 -7.01 8.00
CA ASN A 94 9.90 -7.65 6.87
C ASN A 94 11.41 -7.75 7.10
N MET A 95 12.02 -6.73 7.69
CA MET A 95 13.44 -6.75 7.99
C MET A 95 13.81 -7.73 9.10
N SER A 96 12.82 -8.22 9.86
CA SER A 96 13.04 -9.24 10.89
C SER A 96 13.09 -10.67 10.34
N LYS A 97 12.93 -10.84 9.02
CA LYS A 97 12.94 -12.18 8.39
C LYS A 97 14.32 -12.79 8.23
N LEU A 98 15.38 -12.07 8.55
CA LEU A 98 16.76 -12.56 8.41
C LEU A 98 17.01 -13.84 9.22
N GLY A 99 17.93 -14.68 8.73
CA GLY A 99 18.37 -15.87 9.43
C GLY A 99 19.27 -15.54 10.62
N VAL A 100 19.68 -16.59 11.35
CA VAL A 100 20.54 -16.49 12.54
C VAL A 100 21.85 -15.76 12.23
N ASP A 101 22.37 -15.94 11.02
CA ASP A 101 23.63 -15.33 10.58
C ASP A 101 23.46 -13.89 10.04
N GLY A 102 22.27 -13.31 10.18
CA GLY A 102 21.99 -11.99 9.65
C GLY A 102 21.79 -11.95 8.14
N LYS A 103 21.68 -13.11 7.50
CA LYS A 103 21.50 -13.21 6.05
C LYS A 103 20.09 -13.64 5.69
N PRO A 104 19.60 -13.28 4.50
CA PRO A 104 18.27 -13.70 4.07
C PRO A 104 18.19 -15.20 3.84
N ILE A 105 17.00 -15.75 4.05
CA ILE A 105 16.67 -17.14 3.77
C ILE A 105 15.67 -17.13 2.61
N TYR A 106 15.92 -17.94 1.57
CA TYR A 106 15.06 -18.02 0.39
C TYR A 106 14.48 -19.43 0.25
N ASN A 107 13.27 -19.52 -0.29
CA ASN A 107 12.71 -20.79 -0.71
C ASN A 107 13.16 -21.13 -2.16
N GLU A 108 12.67 -22.25 -2.70
CA GLU A 108 13.04 -22.71 -4.04
C GLU A 108 12.69 -21.71 -5.15
N SER A 109 11.61 -20.91 -4.97
CA SER A 109 11.19 -19.92 -5.95
C SER A 109 11.83 -18.55 -5.75
N GLY A 110 12.75 -18.42 -4.79
CA GLY A 110 13.43 -17.15 -4.50
C GLY A 110 12.67 -16.23 -3.57
N LYS A 111 11.59 -16.70 -2.96
CA LYS A 111 10.83 -15.91 -1.99
C LYS A 111 11.57 -15.85 -0.66
N VAL A 112 11.65 -14.66 -0.05
CA VAL A 112 12.25 -14.47 1.27
C VAL A 112 11.39 -15.16 2.32
N MET A 113 12.04 -16.03 3.12
CA MET A 113 11.38 -16.79 4.17
C MET A 113 11.63 -16.14 5.54
N LYS A 114 10.79 -16.51 6.50
CA LYS A 114 10.88 -16.01 7.87
C LYS A 114 12.03 -16.71 8.61
N GLY A 115 12.91 -15.93 9.24
CA GLY A 115 13.96 -16.45 10.11
C GLY A 115 13.47 -16.63 11.55
N PRO A 116 14.35 -17.09 12.45
CA PRO A 116 13.97 -17.41 13.84
C PRO A 116 13.52 -16.20 14.67
N ASP A 117 14.01 -15.02 14.32
CA ASP A 117 13.67 -13.79 15.07
C ASP A 117 12.56 -12.97 14.41
N TYR A 118 11.87 -13.57 13.43
CA TYR A 118 10.75 -12.93 12.75
C TYR A 118 9.64 -12.58 13.74
N PHE A 119 9.08 -11.38 13.58
CA PHE A 119 7.85 -10.99 14.26
C PHE A 119 6.87 -10.39 13.23
N ALA A 120 5.58 -10.70 13.41
CA ALA A 120 4.54 -10.20 12.54
C ALA A 120 4.33 -8.69 12.76
N PRO A 121 3.83 -7.96 11.74
CA PRO A 121 3.51 -6.54 11.94
C PRO A 121 2.32 -6.39 12.89
N ASP A 122 2.40 -5.41 13.78
CA ASP A 122 1.32 -5.08 14.71
C ASP A 122 0.52 -3.89 14.17
N LEU A 123 -0.32 -4.16 13.19
CA LEU A 123 -1.12 -3.11 12.55
C LEU A 123 -2.25 -2.63 13.44
N LYS A 124 -2.77 -3.49 14.31
CA LYS A 124 -3.81 -3.10 15.27
C LYS A 124 -3.34 -1.92 16.13
N LYS A 125 -2.09 -1.97 16.61
CA LYS A 125 -1.49 -0.89 17.39
C LYS A 125 -1.42 0.42 16.59
N ILE A 126 -1.17 0.33 15.30
CA ILE A 126 -1.02 1.51 14.44
C ILE A 126 -2.37 2.18 14.19
N ILE A 127 -3.43 1.42 13.98
CA ILE A 127 -4.74 1.94 13.55
C ILE A 127 -5.71 2.21 14.71
N THR A 128 -5.35 1.82 15.91
CA THR A 128 -6.14 2.12 17.13
C THR A 128 -5.42 3.14 17.99
#